data_72f0d9c4ccdd376064da0ab42cb5f516
#
_entry.id   72f0d9c4ccdd376064da0ab42cb5f516
#
_cell.length_a   1.000
_cell.length_b   1.000
_cell.length_c   1.000
_cell.angle_alpha   90.00
_cell.angle_beta   90.00
_cell.angle_gamma   90.00
#
_symmetry.space_group_name_H-M   'P 1'
#
loop_
_entity.id
_entity.type
_entity.pdbx_description
1 polymer ?
#
loop_
_entity_poly.entity_id
_entity_poly.type
_entity_poly.pdbx_seq_one_letter_code
_entity_poly.pdbx_strand_id
1 'polypeptide(L)'
;MRPLKLVPDNTNIRFLRWKWVALALSVTLLASSIGLVAMRGLNWGVDFVGGQQMRVSFAQSVDLGEFRARLSALDVGDVSIQQMADSKIMTVRIPLEGSGNPIGKCIGTGYAATAKADDSNKIASAVRAEIVKAYPGANVGSVNSVSGKVGCELFSTGSVALALAMAAIALFIWFRFEWQFGVGALVTLFHDVVLTFGFFAVTQLQFDLNVIAAILTIIGYSLNDTIVVYDRIRENLRKYRKMDMESLIDLSTNETLSRTVTTSLSLIITLAILLFVGPDTIFGFTAAMLLGIVIGTFSSFYISNPVLIWLKVGPDSFVPTAEASVNERNVKPEGFVN
;
A
#
# COMPACT_ATOMS: atom_id res chain seq x y z
N MET A 1 34.25 -17.59 0.86
CA MET A 1 32.95 -17.93 1.49
C MET A 1 32.00 -18.30 0.37
N ARG A 2 31.26 -19.39 0.45
CA ARG A 2 30.21 -19.69 -0.53
C ARG A 2 29.02 -18.79 -0.22
N PRO A 3 28.47 -18.04 -1.19
CA PRO A 3 27.28 -17.22 -0.94
C PRO A 3 26.13 -18.12 -0.47
N LEU A 4 25.36 -17.65 0.50
CA LEU A 4 24.18 -18.35 1.00
C LEU A 4 23.14 -18.36 -0.11
N LYS A 5 22.91 -19.51 -0.75
CA LYS A 5 21.87 -19.65 -1.77
C LYS A 5 20.55 -19.97 -1.06
N LEU A 6 19.68 -18.97 -0.92
CA LEU A 6 18.34 -19.13 -0.33
C LEU A 6 17.42 -19.97 -1.21
N VAL A 7 17.58 -19.87 -2.51
CA VAL A 7 16.83 -20.62 -3.52
C VAL A 7 17.82 -21.41 -4.36
N PRO A 8 17.64 -22.74 -4.53
CA PRO A 8 18.47 -23.53 -5.44
C PRO A 8 18.37 -23.05 -6.89
N ASP A 9 19.47 -23.13 -7.65
CA ASP A 9 19.51 -22.69 -9.06
C ASP A 9 18.58 -23.52 -9.99
N ASN A 10 18.19 -24.72 -9.58
CA ASN A 10 17.37 -25.66 -10.36
C ASN A 10 15.96 -25.82 -9.76
N THR A 11 15.33 -24.74 -9.33
CA THR A 11 13.93 -24.79 -8.88
C THR A 11 13.01 -25.06 -10.06
N ASN A 12 12.04 -25.96 -9.86
CA ASN A 12 11.00 -26.26 -10.84
C ASN A 12 9.65 -26.32 -10.11
N ILE A 13 9.23 -25.18 -9.57
CA ILE A 13 7.97 -25.04 -8.85
C ILE A 13 6.89 -24.73 -9.88
N ARG A 14 5.81 -25.48 -9.86
CA ARG A 14 4.63 -25.27 -10.71
C ARG A 14 3.67 -24.29 -10.01
N PHE A 15 3.94 -22.99 -10.13
CA PHE A 15 3.14 -21.93 -9.52
C PHE A 15 1.71 -21.92 -10.06
N LEU A 16 1.53 -22.09 -11.35
CA LEU A 16 0.23 -22.04 -12.01
C LEU A 16 -0.69 -23.22 -11.68
N ARG A 17 -0.16 -24.30 -11.13
CA ARG A 17 -0.99 -25.40 -10.60
C ARG A 17 -1.95 -24.92 -9.52
N TRP A 18 -1.55 -23.94 -8.71
CA TRP A 18 -2.33 -23.39 -7.61
C TRP A 18 -3.09 -22.11 -7.99
N LYS A 19 -3.13 -21.72 -9.27
CA LYS A 19 -3.73 -20.47 -9.76
C LYS A 19 -5.18 -20.28 -9.29
N TRP A 20 -6.01 -21.34 -9.32
CA TRP A 20 -7.41 -21.25 -8.90
C TRP A 20 -7.57 -21.06 -7.39
N VAL A 21 -6.73 -21.73 -6.59
CA VAL A 21 -6.73 -21.58 -5.12
C VAL A 21 -6.25 -20.18 -4.74
N ALA A 22 -5.15 -19.73 -5.34
CA ALA A 22 -4.62 -18.39 -5.12
C ALA A 22 -5.61 -17.30 -5.54
N LEU A 23 -6.27 -17.48 -6.68
CA LEU A 23 -7.29 -16.55 -7.16
C LEU A 23 -8.50 -16.52 -6.23
N ALA A 24 -9.03 -17.67 -5.82
CA ALA A 24 -10.15 -17.74 -4.88
C ALA A 24 -9.81 -17.05 -3.55
N LEU A 25 -8.60 -17.28 -3.03
CA LEU A 25 -8.10 -16.60 -1.83
C LEU A 25 -8.04 -15.08 -2.05
N SER A 26 -7.45 -14.63 -3.15
CA SER A 26 -7.34 -13.20 -3.48
C SER A 26 -8.69 -12.53 -3.63
N VAL A 27 -9.63 -13.14 -4.36
CA VAL A 27 -10.98 -12.58 -4.53
C VAL A 27 -11.70 -12.50 -3.19
N THR A 28 -11.56 -13.53 -2.33
CA THR A 28 -12.14 -13.52 -0.98
C THR A 28 -11.54 -12.39 -0.13
N LEU A 29 -10.21 -12.24 -0.16
CA LEU A 29 -9.52 -11.19 0.58
C LEU A 29 -9.90 -9.80 0.05
N LEU A 30 -10.00 -9.61 -1.27
CA LEU A 30 -10.44 -8.36 -1.88
C LEU A 30 -11.88 -8.02 -1.47
N ALA A 31 -12.81 -8.97 -1.60
CA ALA A 31 -14.19 -8.77 -1.22
C ALA A 31 -14.32 -8.44 0.28
N SER A 32 -13.58 -9.16 1.13
CA SER A 32 -13.52 -8.90 2.57
C SER A 32 -12.94 -7.52 2.88
N SER A 33 -11.87 -7.12 2.18
CA SER A 33 -11.23 -5.80 2.36
C SER A 33 -12.19 -4.67 1.99
N ILE A 34 -12.85 -4.78 0.83
CA ILE A 34 -13.83 -3.79 0.38
C ILE A 34 -15.02 -3.73 1.35
N GLY A 35 -15.54 -4.90 1.77
CA GLY A 35 -16.63 -4.99 2.74
C GLY A 35 -16.26 -4.37 4.08
N LEU A 36 -15.08 -4.64 4.61
CA LEU A 36 -14.61 -4.08 5.88
C LEU A 36 -14.39 -2.56 5.79
N VAL A 37 -13.81 -2.08 4.71
CA VAL A 37 -13.67 -0.62 4.48
C VAL A 37 -15.03 0.06 4.41
N ALA A 38 -16.01 -0.57 3.75
CA ALA A 38 -17.38 -0.03 3.63
C ALA A 38 -18.15 -0.05 4.96
N MET A 39 -18.01 -1.13 5.75
CA MET A 39 -18.76 -1.34 6.99
C MET A 39 -18.12 -0.64 8.18
N ARG A 40 -16.81 -0.76 8.33
CA ARG A 40 -16.06 -0.30 9.51
C ARG A 40 -15.36 1.03 9.28
N GLY A 41 -15.08 1.38 8.04
CA GLY A 41 -14.31 2.55 7.65
C GLY A 41 -12.82 2.43 8.01
N LEU A 42 -12.09 3.50 7.77
CA LEU A 42 -10.69 3.67 8.14
C LEU A 42 -10.59 4.57 9.37
N ASN A 43 -9.60 4.31 10.20
CA ASN A 43 -9.28 5.18 11.34
C ASN A 43 -8.40 6.35 10.86
N TRP A 44 -9.05 7.39 10.33
CA TRP A 44 -8.38 8.55 9.76
C TRP A 44 -7.53 9.30 10.78
N GLY A 45 -6.28 9.62 10.42
CA GLY A 45 -5.37 10.43 11.22
C GLY A 45 -5.77 11.90 11.27
N VAL A 46 -5.22 12.63 12.27
CA VAL A 46 -5.41 14.08 12.40
C VAL A 46 -4.93 14.84 11.16
N ASP A 47 -4.03 14.27 10.40
CA ASP A 47 -3.52 14.83 9.14
C ASP A 47 -4.63 15.07 8.11
N PHE A 48 -5.73 14.30 8.18
CA PHE A 48 -6.85 14.36 7.22
C PHE A 48 -8.12 14.94 7.82
N VAL A 49 -8.40 14.64 9.08
CA VAL A 49 -9.64 15.11 9.71
C VAL A 49 -9.45 16.40 10.49
N GLY A 50 -8.23 16.81 10.72
CA GLY A 50 -7.88 17.90 11.61
C GLY A 50 -8.01 17.50 13.07
N GLY A 51 -7.47 18.32 13.96
CA GLY A 51 -7.53 18.08 15.40
C GLY A 51 -6.15 18.16 16.03
N GLN A 52 -6.08 17.64 17.26
CA GLN A 52 -4.83 17.60 18.02
C GLN A 52 -4.50 16.17 18.42
N GLN A 53 -3.23 15.85 18.34
CA GLN A 53 -2.71 14.55 18.73
C GLN A 53 -1.58 14.76 19.72
N MET A 54 -1.63 14.03 20.83
CA MET A 54 -0.55 13.99 21.81
C MET A 54 -0.18 12.55 22.12
N ARG A 55 1.11 12.30 22.31
CA ARG A 55 1.61 11.02 22.77
C ARG A 55 1.89 11.11 24.26
N VAL A 56 1.42 10.10 24.98
CA VAL A 56 1.60 9.99 26.43
C VAL A 56 2.39 8.72 26.71
N SER A 57 3.52 8.86 27.40
CA SER A 57 4.32 7.73 27.86
C SER A 57 4.18 7.63 29.36
N PHE A 58 3.80 6.45 29.86
CA PHE A 58 3.59 6.17 31.27
C PHE A 58 4.79 5.43 31.88
N ALA A 59 5.08 5.64 33.14
CA ALA A 59 6.11 4.90 33.87
C ALA A 59 5.75 3.41 34.01
N GLN A 60 4.45 3.11 34.14
CA GLN A 60 3.88 1.76 34.23
C GLN A 60 2.76 1.60 33.23
N SER A 61 2.41 0.35 32.89
CA SER A 61 1.27 0.10 32.01
C SER A 61 -0.03 0.57 32.65
N VAL A 62 -0.84 1.31 31.91
CA VAL A 62 -2.13 1.85 32.33
C VAL A 62 -3.24 1.11 31.60
N ASP A 63 -4.31 0.78 32.27
CA ASP A 63 -5.49 0.18 31.64
C ASP A 63 -6.16 1.19 30.70
N LEU A 64 -6.37 0.75 29.44
CA LEU A 64 -6.97 1.59 28.41
C LEU A 64 -8.40 2.00 28.75
N GLY A 65 -9.15 1.11 29.42
CA GLY A 65 -10.55 1.37 29.80
C GLY A 65 -10.64 2.45 30.89
N GLU A 66 -9.79 2.36 31.91
CA GLU A 66 -9.72 3.37 32.99
C GLU A 66 -9.27 4.73 32.42
N PHE A 67 -8.24 4.73 31.59
CA PHE A 67 -7.72 5.95 30.98
C PHE A 67 -8.79 6.63 30.11
N ARG A 68 -9.53 5.83 29.31
CA ARG A 68 -10.64 6.34 28.47
C ARG A 68 -11.75 6.91 29.34
N ALA A 69 -12.18 6.22 30.40
CA ALA A 69 -13.24 6.68 31.26
C ALA A 69 -12.90 8.04 31.92
N ARG A 70 -11.65 8.23 32.33
CA ARG A 70 -11.18 9.50 32.90
C ARG A 70 -11.23 10.64 31.89
N LEU A 71 -10.76 10.42 30.66
CA LEU A 71 -10.77 11.49 29.65
C LEU A 71 -12.20 11.79 29.17
N SER A 72 -13.07 10.80 29.08
CA SER A 72 -14.49 11.02 28.76
C SER A 72 -15.24 11.83 29.84
N ALA A 73 -14.80 11.77 31.10
CA ALA A 73 -15.39 12.56 32.20
C ALA A 73 -15.10 14.05 32.08
N LEU A 74 -14.15 14.47 31.23
CA LEU A 74 -13.84 15.90 31.00
C LEU A 74 -14.82 16.59 30.07
N ASP A 75 -15.77 15.84 29.44
CA ASP A 75 -16.74 16.35 28.46
C ASP A 75 -16.10 17.17 27.32
N VAL A 76 -14.92 16.71 26.90
CA VAL A 76 -14.07 17.38 25.87
C VAL A 76 -14.37 16.87 24.47
N GLY A 77 -15.50 16.21 24.26
CA GLY A 77 -15.90 15.61 23.00
C GLY A 77 -15.37 14.18 22.82
N ASP A 78 -15.42 13.68 21.61
CA ASP A 78 -15.11 12.29 21.28
C ASP A 78 -13.59 12.07 21.16
N VAL A 79 -12.93 11.84 22.31
CA VAL A 79 -11.49 11.60 22.37
C VAL A 79 -11.16 10.17 21.95
N SER A 80 -10.37 10.03 20.90
CA SER A 80 -9.88 8.74 20.44
C SER A 80 -8.55 8.40 21.12
N ILE A 81 -8.47 7.23 21.75
CA ILE A 81 -7.27 6.76 22.43
C ILE A 81 -6.84 5.46 21.76
N GLN A 82 -5.59 5.42 21.34
CA GLN A 82 -4.97 4.24 20.77
C GLN A 82 -3.75 3.85 21.59
N GLN A 83 -3.75 2.61 22.07
CA GLN A 83 -2.58 2.02 22.74
C GLN A 83 -1.61 1.54 21.67
N MET A 84 -0.33 1.83 21.84
CA MET A 84 0.74 1.39 20.95
C MET A 84 1.18 -0.05 21.30
N ALA A 85 2.12 -0.59 20.55
CA ALA A 85 2.68 -1.93 20.80
C ALA A 85 3.28 -2.05 22.23
N ASP A 86 3.88 -0.98 22.73
CA ASP A 86 4.22 -0.86 24.14
C ASP A 86 2.99 -0.37 24.92
N SER A 87 2.53 -1.18 25.89
CA SER A 87 1.39 -0.85 26.77
C SER A 87 1.58 0.40 27.61
N LYS A 88 2.78 0.94 27.67
CA LYS A 88 3.13 2.18 28.36
C LYS A 88 2.96 3.43 27.50
N ILE A 89 2.68 3.28 26.22
CA ILE A 89 2.55 4.41 25.29
C ILE A 89 1.15 4.45 24.74
N MET A 90 0.49 5.59 24.91
CA MET A 90 -0.84 5.84 24.34
C MET A 90 -0.83 7.11 23.50
N THR A 91 -1.52 7.05 22.38
CA THR A 91 -1.79 8.23 21.54
C THR A 91 -3.21 8.71 21.82
N VAL A 92 -3.32 9.94 22.27
CA VAL A 92 -4.58 10.63 22.54
C VAL A 92 -4.84 11.58 21.38
N ARG A 93 -5.99 11.45 20.74
CA ARG A 93 -6.45 12.33 19.67
C ARG A 93 -7.72 13.06 20.08
N ILE A 94 -7.71 14.34 19.86
CA ILE A 94 -8.83 15.23 20.10
C ILE A 94 -9.26 15.73 18.72
N PRO A 95 -10.33 15.16 18.13
CA PRO A 95 -10.80 15.61 16.83
C PRO A 95 -11.41 17.01 16.94
N LEU A 96 -11.43 17.77 15.87
CA LEU A 96 -12.21 18.99 15.79
C LEU A 96 -13.70 18.65 15.79
N GLU A 97 -14.53 19.48 16.41
CA GLU A 97 -15.97 19.31 16.37
C GLU A 97 -16.49 19.15 14.93
N GLY A 98 -17.30 18.12 14.74
CA GLY A 98 -17.80 17.78 13.42
C GLY A 98 -16.77 17.10 12.52
N SER A 99 -15.59 16.70 13.00
CA SER A 99 -14.61 15.91 12.23
C SER A 99 -15.13 14.49 12.03
N GLY A 100 -15.58 14.19 10.83
CA GLY A 100 -16.00 12.85 10.40
C GLY A 100 -15.15 12.35 9.25
N ASN A 101 -15.69 11.44 8.47
CA ASN A 101 -15.02 10.91 7.28
C ASN A 101 -14.58 12.06 6.34
N PRO A 102 -13.27 12.21 6.03
CA PRO A 102 -12.77 13.28 5.18
C PRO A 102 -13.30 13.20 3.75
N ILE A 103 -13.67 12.00 3.27
CA ILE A 103 -14.22 11.79 1.94
C ILE A 103 -15.50 12.63 1.73
N GLY A 104 -16.43 12.63 2.70
CA GLY A 104 -17.67 13.38 2.58
C GLY A 104 -17.51 14.89 2.76
N LYS A 105 -16.50 15.33 3.50
CA LYS A 105 -16.30 16.75 3.84
C LYS A 105 -15.36 17.48 2.88
N CYS A 106 -14.32 16.81 2.41
CA CYS A 106 -13.31 17.44 1.60
C CYS A 106 -13.60 17.39 0.10
N ILE A 107 -14.47 16.48 -0.36
CA ILE A 107 -14.81 16.31 -1.79
C ILE A 107 -16.11 17.03 -2.18
N GLY A 108 -17.03 17.31 -1.24
CA GLY A 108 -18.41 17.71 -1.59
C GLY A 108 -18.71 19.21 -1.54
N THR A 109 -18.42 19.87 -0.47
CA THR A 109 -18.76 21.29 -0.26
C THR A 109 -17.74 21.89 0.66
N GLY A 110 -17.12 22.99 0.23
CA GLY A 110 -16.01 23.62 0.94
C GLY A 110 -16.12 23.56 2.46
N TYR A 111 -15.07 23.13 3.10
CA TYR A 111 -14.94 23.01 4.55
C TYR A 111 -15.44 24.30 5.22
N ALA A 112 -16.60 24.22 5.84
CA ALA A 112 -17.08 25.31 6.70
C ALA A 112 -16.20 25.30 7.95
N ALA A 113 -15.28 26.27 8.01
CA ALA A 113 -14.38 26.49 9.15
C ALA A 113 -15.16 26.96 10.37
N THR A 114 -15.95 26.06 10.99
CA THR A 114 -16.76 26.39 12.17
C THR A 114 -16.05 26.09 13.50
N ALA A 115 -14.98 25.30 13.47
CA ALA A 115 -14.21 25.01 14.67
C ALA A 115 -13.19 26.11 14.93
N LYS A 116 -13.38 26.87 16.01
CA LYS A 116 -12.43 27.88 16.49
C LYS A 116 -11.17 27.16 16.98
N ALA A 117 -10.01 27.46 16.38
CA ALA A 117 -8.72 26.90 16.78
C ALA A 117 -8.39 27.15 18.27
N ASP A 118 -8.95 28.22 18.87
CA ASP A 118 -8.79 28.56 20.28
C ASP A 118 -9.42 27.53 21.22
N ASP A 119 -10.54 26.93 20.84
CA ASP A 119 -11.23 25.95 21.71
C ASP A 119 -10.48 24.62 21.74
N SER A 120 -9.91 24.19 20.62
CA SER A 120 -9.11 22.96 20.57
C SER A 120 -7.82 23.05 21.39
N ASN A 121 -7.18 24.23 21.44
CA ASN A 121 -5.99 24.46 22.29
C ASN A 121 -6.33 24.42 23.80
N LYS A 122 -7.49 24.94 24.17
CA LYS A 122 -7.97 24.86 25.57
C LYS A 122 -8.27 23.41 25.98
N ILE A 123 -8.92 22.66 25.08
CA ILE A 123 -9.23 21.25 25.31
C ILE A 123 -7.93 20.45 25.48
N ALA A 124 -6.95 20.60 24.55
CA ALA A 124 -5.68 19.89 24.69
C ALA A 124 -4.92 20.24 25.98
N SER A 125 -4.96 21.50 26.40
CA SER A 125 -4.32 21.93 27.66
C SER A 125 -5.03 21.32 28.88
N ALA A 126 -6.37 21.23 28.86
CA ALA A 126 -7.15 20.60 29.93
C ALA A 126 -6.88 19.09 30.00
N VAL A 127 -6.89 18.40 28.85
CA VAL A 127 -6.55 16.97 28.77
C VAL A 127 -5.13 16.72 29.28
N ARG A 128 -4.16 17.53 28.86
CA ARG A 128 -2.77 17.41 29.31
C ARG A 128 -2.66 17.60 30.83
N ALA A 129 -3.35 18.62 31.38
CA ALA A 129 -3.34 18.90 32.81
C ALA A 129 -3.93 17.74 33.63
N GLU A 130 -5.04 17.15 33.17
CA GLU A 130 -5.65 16.02 33.84
C GLU A 130 -4.75 14.76 33.76
N ILE A 131 -4.11 14.49 32.61
CA ILE A 131 -3.17 13.35 32.48
C ILE A 131 -2.02 13.48 33.48
N VAL A 132 -1.38 14.66 33.58
CA VAL A 132 -0.26 14.90 34.49
C VAL A 132 -0.70 14.79 35.95
N LYS A 133 -1.91 15.25 36.27
CA LYS A 133 -2.50 15.17 37.60
C LYS A 133 -2.83 13.73 38.00
N ALA A 134 -3.47 12.99 37.11
CA ALA A 134 -3.95 11.64 37.41
C ALA A 134 -2.83 10.59 37.38
N TYR A 135 -1.78 10.81 36.58
CA TYR A 135 -0.66 9.89 36.41
C TYR A 135 0.67 10.59 36.68
N PRO A 136 1.09 10.72 37.94
CA PRO A 136 2.37 11.32 38.31
C PRO A 136 3.52 10.53 37.63
N GLY A 137 4.35 11.22 36.86
CA GLY A 137 5.42 10.60 36.08
C GLY A 137 5.06 10.25 34.63
N ALA A 138 3.83 10.53 34.19
CA ALA A 138 3.49 10.48 32.78
C ALA A 138 4.20 11.61 32.00
N ASN A 139 4.86 11.24 30.92
CA ASN A 139 5.49 12.21 30.01
C ASN A 139 4.54 12.46 28.83
N VAL A 140 3.96 13.65 28.79
CA VAL A 140 3.12 14.09 27.68
C VAL A 140 4.02 14.78 26.67
N GLY A 141 4.22 14.13 25.49
CA GLY A 141 5.03 14.64 24.40
C GLY A 141 4.46 15.91 23.75
N SER A 142 5.05 16.31 22.63
CA SER A 142 4.57 17.45 21.85
C SER A 142 3.14 17.22 21.35
N VAL A 143 2.35 18.29 21.34
CA VAL A 143 1.02 18.28 20.73
C VAL A 143 1.15 18.64 19.27
N ASN A 144 0.78 17.72 18.39
CA ASN A 144 0.65 18.00 16.96
C ASN A 144 -0.76 18.52 16.69
N SER A 145 -0.87 19.69 16.12
CA SER A 145 -2.16 20.32 15.80
C SER A 145 -2.28 20.54 14.28
N VAL A 146 -3.37 20.06 13.70
CA VAL A 146 -3.69 20.25 12.30
C VAL A 146 -5.06 20.90 12.19
N SER A 147 -5.16 22.03 11.47
CA SER A 147 -6.46 22.65 11.21
C SER A 147 -7.25 21.80 10.21
N GLY A 148 -8.59 21.83 10.32
CA GLY A 148 -9.41 21.06 9.38
C GLY A 148 -9.24 21.46 7.92
N LYS A 149 -8.94 22.74 7.64
CA LYS A 149 -8.63 23.22 6.29
C LYS A 149 -7.36 22.54 5.75
N VAL A 150 -6.29 22.53 6.54
CA VAL A 150 -5.03 21.86 6.19
C VAL A 150 -5.25 20.34 6.04
N GLY A 151 -6.05 19.74 6.92
CA GLY A 151 -6.38 18.31 6.80
C GLY A 151 -7.07 17.97 5.47
N CYS A 152 -8.06 18.77 5.06
CA CYS A 152 -8.70 18.57 3.76
C CYS A 152 -7.74 18.81 2.57
N GLU A 153 -6.85 19.79 2.68
CA GLU A 153 -5.85 20.04 1.65
C GLU A 153 -4.87 18.87 1.52
N LEU A 154 -4.40 18.33 2.64
CA LEU A 154 -3.53 17.14 2.67
C LEU A 154 -4.24 15.89 2.13
N PHE A 155 -5.53 15.69 2.49
CA PHE A 155 -6.33 14.60 1.95
C PHE A 155 -6.48 14.68 0.43
N SER A 156 -6.87 15.86 -0.07
CA SER A 156 -7.04 16.12 -1.50
C SER A 156 -5.73 15.92 -2.26
N THR A 157 -4.66 16.55 -1.78
CA THR A 157 -3.32 16.47 -2.41
C THR A 157 -2.78 15.05 -2.38
N GLY A 158 -2.92 14.34 -1.25
CA GLY A 158 -2.51 12.95 -1.13
C GLY A 158 -3.28 12.00 -2.05
N SER A 159 -4.60 12.21 -2.16
CA SER A 159 -5.44 11.41 -3.07
C SER A 159 -5.10 11.67 -4.54
N VAL A 160 -4.88 12.93 -4.91
CA VAL A 160 -4.44 13.31 -6.27
C VAL A 160 -3.06 12.76 -6.58
N ALA A 161 -2.12 12.84 -5.63
CA ALA A 161 -0.78 12.28 -5.80
C ALA A 161 -0.82 10.76 -6.04
N LEU A 162 -1.64 10.02 -5.28
CA LEU A 162 -1.84 8.60 -5.46
C LEU A 162 -2.43 8.29 -6.85
N ALA A 163 -3.47 9.01 -7.27
CA ALA A 163 -4.09 8.83 -8.57
C ALA A 163 -3.12 9.15 -9.72
N LEU A 164 -2.36 10.24 -9.62
CA LEU A 164 -1.35 10.61 -10.62
C LEU A 164 -0.21 9.60 -10.68
N ALA A 165 0.26 9.09 -9.55
CA ALA A 165 1.29 8.06 -9.51
C ALA A 165 0.80 6.79 -10.21
N MET A 166 -0.43 6.33 -9.92
CA MET A 166 -1.01 5.16 -10.59
C MET A 166 -1.19 5.40 -12.11
N ALA A 167 -1.64 6.58 -12.51
CA ALA A 167 -1.78 6.95 -13.91
C ALA A 167 -0.42 7.00 -14.64
N ALA A 168 0.60 7.59 -14.01
CA ALA A 168 1.95 7.66 -14.55
C ALA A 168 2.58 6.26 -14.71
N ILE A 169 2.37 5.38 -13.73
CA ILE A 169 2.82 3.98 -13.79
C ILE A 169 2.09 3.23 -14.90
N ALA A 170 0.77 3.40 -15.00
CA ALA A 170 -0.02 2.79 -16.08
C ALA A 170 0.49 3.21 -17.46
N LEU A 171 0.76 4.50 -17.62
CA LEU A 171 1.30 5.06 -18.86
C LEU A 171 2.70 4.53 -19.15
N PHE A 172 3.59 4.47 -18.14
CA PHE A 172 4.93 3.91 -18.28
C PHE A 172 4.88 2.45 -18.75
N ILE A 173 4.03 1.61 -18.14
CA ILE A 173 3.90 0.21 -18.51
C ILE A 173 3.33 0.07 -19.92
N TRP A 174 2.35 0.90 -20.28
CA TRP A 174 1.76 0.94 -21.63
C TRP A 174 2.80 1.20 -22.71
N PHE A 175 3.73 2.12 -22.49
CA PHE A 175 4.80 2.39 -23.44
C PHE A 175 5.93 1.36 -23.41
N ARG A 176 6.18 0.73 -22.26
CA ARG A 176 7.32 -0.20 -22.09
C ARG A 176 7.00 -1.63 -22.47
N PHE A 177 5.72 -2.03 -22.34
CA PHE A 177 5.24 -3.40 -22.58
C PHE A 177 4.01 -3.39 -23.49
N GLU A 178 3.67 -4.55 -24.03
CA GLU A 178 2.40 -4.76 -24.71
C GLU A 178 1.23 -4.61 -23.74
N TRP A 179 0.07 -4.19 -24.23
CA TRP A 179 -1.10 -3.83 -23.42
C TRP A 179 -1.55 -4.91 -22.44
N GLN A 180 -1.37 -6.21 -22.80
CA GLN A 180 -1.75 -7.33 -21.94
C GLN A 180 -0.93 -7.35 -20.62
N PHE A 181 0.37 -7.08 -20.72
CA PHE A 181 1.25 -6.96 -19.56
C PHE A 181 0.88 -5.74 -18.73
N GLY A 182 0.48 -4.65 -19.39
CA GLY A 182 -0.01 -3.45 -18.74
C GLY A 182 -1.25 -3.73 -17.88
N VAL A 183 -2.23 -4.43 -18.44
CA VAL A 183 -3.44 -4.82 -17.71
C VAL A 183 -3.10 -5.73 -16.53
N GLY A 184 -2.24 -6.73 -16.72
CA GLY A 184 -1.82 -7.62 -15.65
C GLY A 184 -1.17 -6.89 -14.47
N ALA A 185 -0.26 -5.96 -14.77
CA ALA A 185 0.39 -5.14 -13.74
C ALA A 185 -0.61 -4.23 -13.00
N LEU A 186 -1.54 -3.59 -13.72
CA LEU A 186 -2.56 -2.73 -13.10
C LEU A 186 -3.51 -3.52 -12.18
N VAL A 187 -3.92 -4.72 -12.60
CA VAL A 187 -4.75 -5.61 -11.75
C VAL A 187 -4.00 -5.97 -10.47
N THR A 188 -2.71 -6.27 -10.58
CA THR A 188 -1.86 -6.60 -9.44
C THR A 188 -1.71 -5.41 -8.49
N LEU A 189 -1.43 -4.22 -9.01
CA LEU A 189 -1.33 -3.00 -8.21
C LEU A 189 -2.64 -2.66 -7.50
N PHE A 190 -3.77 -2.75 -8.20
CA PHE A 190 -5.09 -2.54 -7.60
C PHE A 190 -5.35 -3.53 -6.46
N HIS A 191 -5.03 -4.80 -6.68
CA HIS A 191 -5.13 -5.84 -5.66
C HIS A 191 -4.33 -5.47 -4.39
N ASP A 192 -3.06 -5.08 -4.53
CA ASP A 192 -2.16 -4.80 -3.41
C ASP A 192 -2.62 -3.56 -2.62
N VAL A 193 -3.07 -2.52 -3.33
CA VAL A 193 -3.61 -1.30 -2.69
C VAL A 193 -4.89 -1.61 -1.92
N VAL A 194 -5.84 -2.35 -2.50
CA VAL A 194 -7.11 -2.69 -1.83
C VAL A 194 -6.87 -3.56 -0.59
N LEU A 195 -5.95 -4.51 -0.65
CA LEU A 195 -5.58 -5.32 0.52
C LEU A 195 -4.91 -4.47 1.61
N THR A 196 -4.10 -3.49 1.23
CA THR A 196 -3.52 -2.55 2.20
C THR A 196 -4.62 -1.73 2.91
N PHE A 197 -5.60 -1.21 2.18
CA PHE A 197 -6.77 -0.56 2.81
C PHE A 197 -7.54 -1.52 3.73
N GLY A 198 -7.74 -2.77 3.29
CA GLY A 198 -8.36 -3.82 4.10
C GLY A 198 -7.63 -4.07 5.41
N PHE A 199 -6.31 -4.11 5.38
CA PHE A 199 -5.49 -4.25 6.58
C PHE A 199 -5.74 -3.11 7.59
N PHE A 200 -5.78 -1.86 7.12
CA PHE A 200 -6.10 -0.72 7.99
C PHE A 200 -7.53 -0.76 8.52
N ALA A 201 -8.48 -1.25 7.72
CA ALA A 201 -9.87 -1.42 8.19
C ALA A 201 -10.01 -2.53 9.25
N VAL A 202 -9.21 -3.61 9.18
CA VAL A 202 -9.19 -4.68 10.19
C VAL A 202 -8.50 -4.22 11.46
N THR A 203 -7.28 -3.72 11.33
CA THR A 203 -6.42 -3.39 12.49
C THR A 203 -6.81 -2.10 13.17
N GLN A 204 -7.53 -1.22 12.48
CA GLN A 204 -7.86 0.13 12.94
C GLN A 204 -6.62 0.94 13.34
N LEU A 205 -5.45 0.58 12.79
CA LEU A 205 -4.27 1.43 12.88
C LEU A 205 -4.57 2.79 12.24
N GLN A 206 -3.92 3.81 12.74
CA GLN A 206 -4.13 5.17 12.25
C GLN A 206 -3.70 5.27 10.78
N PHE A 207 -4.62 5.76 9.94
CA PHE A 207 -4.37 6.04 8.54
C PHE A 207 -3.99 7.52 8.40
N ASP A 208 -2.70 7.80 8.35
CA ASP A 208 -2.10 9.13 8.29
C ASP A 208 -1.37 9.38 6.97
N LEU A 209 -0.72 10.53 6.84
CA LEU A 209 0.02 10.89 5.64
C LEU A 209 1.20 9.93 5.36
N ASN A 210 1.82 9.37 6.42
CA ASN A 210 2.91 8.41 6.27
C ASN A 210 2.42 7.12 5.60
N VAL A 211 1.17 6.72 5.85
CA VAL A 211 0.56 5.55 5.20
C VAL A 211 0.36 5.76 3.71
N ILE A 212 0.00 6.97 3.27
CA ILE A 212 -0.04 7.28 1.83
C ILE A 212 1.35 7.12 1.20
N ALA A 213 2.39 7.60 1.86
CA ALA A 213 3.77 7.41 1.41
C ALA A 213 4.15 5.91 1.37
N ALA A 214 3.70 5.10 2.35
CA ALA A 214 3.87 3.65 2.32
C ALA A 214 3.18 3.02 1.11
N ILE A 215 1.93 3.38 0.82
CA ILE A 215 1.18 2.87 -0.33
C ILE A 215 1.90 3.19 -1.64
N LEU A 216 2.36 4.42 -1.82
CA LEU A 216 3.15 4.80 -3.01
C LEU A 216 4.43 3.98 -3.14
N THR A 217 5.09 3.69 -2.03
CA THR A 217 6.31 2.86 -2.01
C THR A 217 5.99 1.40 -2.31
N ILE A 218 4.90 0.85 -1.76
CA ILE A 218 4.42 -0.51 -2.04
C ILE A 218 4.11 -0.69 -3.53
N ILE A 219 3.42 0.28 -4.14
CA ILE A 219 3.12 0.30 -5.57
C ILE A 219 4.41 0.19 -6.39
N GLY A 220 5.42 1.00 -6.08
CA GLY A 220 6.72 0.97 -6.76
C GLY A 220 7.46 -0.36 -6.58
N TYR A 221 7.42 -0.91 -5.36
CA TYR A 221 8.07 -2.18 -5.05
C TYR A 221 7.40 -3.38 -5.74
N SER A 222 6.08 -3.50 -5.62
CA SER A 222 5.30 -4.59 -6.26
C SER A 222 5.45 -4.57 -7.77
N LEU A 223 5.45 -3.37 -8.35
CA LEU A 223 5.67 -3.20 -9.79
C LEU A 223 7.06 -3.68 -10.22
N ASN A 224 8.10 -3.41 -9.43
CA ASN A 224 9.47 -3.82 -9.78
C ASN A 224 9.57 -5.34 -9.93
N ASP A 225 9.00 -6.11 -9.02
CA ASP A 225 9.01 -7.58 -9.10
C ASP A 225 8.18 -8.08 -10.29
N THR A 226 7.01 -7.50 -10.52
CA THR A 226 6.14 -7.83 -11.66
C THR A 226 6.86 -7.58 -13.00
N ILE A 227 7.57 -6.44 -13.14
CA ILE A 227 8.33 -6.10 -14.35
C ILE A 227 9.45 -7.12 -14.60
N VAL A 228 10.17 -7.55 -13.57
CA VAL A 228 11.25 -8.54 -13.70
C VAL A 228 10.71 -9.87 -14.24
N VAL A 229 9.57 -10.33 -13.71
CA VAL A 229 8.92 -11.56 -14.18
C VAL A 229 8.44 -11.39 -15.64
N TYR A 230 7.81 -10.26 -15.95
CA TYR A 230 7.28 -9.97 -17.29
C TYR A 230 8.38 -9.85 -18.35
N ASP A 231 9.47 -9.21 -18.03
CA ASP A 231 10.62 -9.11 -18.94
C ASP A 231 11.19 -10.52 -19.24
N ARG A 232 11.26 -11.37 -18.21
CA ARG A 232 11.70 -12.76 -18.38
C ARG A 232 10.71 -13.61 -19.18
N ILE A 233 9.41 -13.46 -18.95
CA ILE A 233 8.36 -14.11 -19.76
C ILE A 233 8.51 -13.69 -21.22
N ARG A 234 8.70 -12.40 -21.49
CA ARG A 234 8.88 -11.86 -22.83
C ARG A 234 10.14 -12.40 -23.53
N GLU A 235 11.24 -12.51 -22.80
CA GLU A 235 12.48 -13.13 -23.30
C GLU A 235 12.23 -14.59 -23.67
N ASN A 236 11.61 -15.36 -22.77
CA ASN A 236 11.33 -16.77 -22.97
C ASN A 236 10.30 -17.04 -24.09
N LEU A 237 9.31 -16.16 -24.30
CA LEU A 237 8.37 -16.23 -25.43
C LEU A 237 9.09 -16.13 -26.77
N ARG A 238 10.14 -15.33 -26.87
CA ARG A 238 10.95 -15.23 -28.10
C ARG A 238 11.83 -16.46 -28.32
N LYS A 239 12.31 -17.06 -27.22
CA LYS A 239 13.23 -18.20 -27.25
C LYS A 239 12.50 -19.54 -27.45
N TYR A 240 11.37 -19.74 -26.78
CA TYR A 240 10.65 -21.02 -26.70
C TYR A 240 9.26 -20.93 -27.37
N ARG A 241 9.21 -20.66 -28.65
CA ARG A 241 7.97 -20.41 -29.42
C ARG A 241 6.96 -21.57 -29.44
N LYS A 242 7.40 -22.80 -29.16
CA LYS A 242 6.56 -24.01 -29.19
C LYS A 242 6.17 -24.50 -27.78
N MET A 243 6.65 -23.83 -26.73
CA MET A 243 6.35 -24.21 -25.35
C MET A 243 4.94 -23.77 -24.99
N ASP A 244 4.24 -24.62 -24.24
CA ASP A 244 2.95 -24.25 -23.65
C ASP A 244 3.09 -23.04 -22.73
N MET A 245 2.10 -22.14 -22.77
CA MET A 245 2.16 -20.85 -22.06
C MET A 245 2.25 -21.02 -20.54
N GLU A 246 1.55 -21.97 -19.94
CA GLU A 246 1.63 -22.23 -18.51
C GLU A 246 3.04 -22.69 -18.10
N SER A 247 3.61 -23.62 -18.86
CA SER A 247 4.97 -24.10 -18.63
C SER A 247 6.02 -23.02 -18.82
N LEU A 248 5.83 -22.12 -19.77
CA LEU A 248 6.73 -21.01 -20.03
C LEU A 248 6.70 -19.97 -18.93
N ILE A 249 5.52 -19.65 -18.40
CA ILE A 249 5.37 -18.74 -17.26
C ILE A 249 5.98 -19.36 -16.00
N ASP A 250 5.74 -20.65 -15.72
CA ASP A 250 6.36 -21.34 -14.59
C ASP A 250 7.89 -21.33 -14.70
N LEU A 251 8.44 -21.59 -15.91
CA LEU A 251 9.87 -21.50 -16.16
C LEU A 251 10.41 -20.09 -15.87
N SER A 252 9.78 -19.07 -16.42
CA SER A 252 10.20 -17.67 -16.26
C SER A 252 10.16 -17.22 -14.82
N THR A 253 9.11 -17.65 -14.09
CA THR A 253 8.95 -17.36 -12.66
C THR A 253 10.05 -18.04 -11.83
N ASN A 254 10.39 -19.31 -12.11
CA ASN A 254 11.48 -20.00 -11.43
C ASN A 254 12.84 -19.35 -11.68
N GLU A 255 13.10 -18.88 -12.90
CA GLU A 255 14.35 -18.20 -13.26
C GLU A 255 14.53 -16.84 -12.56
N THR A 256 13.45 -16.18 -12.19
CA THR A 256 13.47 -14.90 -11.45
C THR A 256 13.32 -15.07 -9.94
N LEU A 257 12.90 -16.25 -9.47
CA LEU A 257 12.54 -16.53 -8.08
C LEU A 257 13.65 -16.18 -7.08
N SER A 258 14.90 -16.55 -7.39
CA SER A 258 16.04 -16.28 -6.49
C SER A 258 16.23 -14.79 -6.24
N ARG A 259 16.07 -13.96 -7.26
CA ARG A 259 16.16 -12.49 -7.14
C ARG A 259 15.01 -11.97 -6.27
N THR A 260 13.77 -12.28 -6.61
CA THR A 260 12.59 -11.80 -5.88
C THR A 260 12.60 -12.22 -4.42
N VAL A 261 12.92 -13.49 -4.12
CA VAL A 261 13.03 -13.96 -2.73
C VAL A 261 14.13 -13.23 -1.96
N THR A 262 15.30 -13.02 -2.57
CA THR A 262 16.41 -12.35 -1.89
C THR A 262 16.11 -10.89 -1.61
N THR A 263 15.51 -10.17 -2.58
CA THR A 263 15.14 -8.75 -2.40
C THR A 263 14.02 -8.59 -1.40
N SER A 264 12.95 -9.38 -1.49
CA SER A 264 11.83 -9.34 -0.56
C SER A 264 12.26 -9.69 0.86
N LEU A 265 13.04 -10.77 1.02
CA LEU A 265 13.48 -11.21 2.35
C LEU A 265 14.38 -10.18 3.03
N SER A 266 15.30 -9.54 2.28
CA SER A 266 16.15 -8.50 2.85
C SER A 266 15.35 -7.31 3.37
N LEU A 267 14.32 -6.88 2.64
CA LEU A 267 13.41 -5.81 3.07
C LEU A 267 12.50 -6.25 4.22
N ILE A 268 11.96 -7.47 4.18
CA ILE A 268 11.15 -8.03 5.27
C ILE A 268 11.94 -8.03 6.58
N ILE A 269 13.20 -8.47 6.55
CA ILE A 269 14.07 -8.47 7.75
C ILE A 269 14.29 -7.04 8.25
N THR A 270 14.63 -6.12 7.36
CA THR A 270 14.87 -4.71 7.72
C THR A 270 13.61 -4.07 8.32
N LEU A 271 12.45 -4.26 7.68
CA LEU A 271 11.18 -3.71 8.16
C LEU A 271 10.69 -4.40 9.43
N ALA A 272 10.94 -5.70 9.60
CA ALA A 272 10.62 -6.39 10.84
C ALA A 272 11.44 -5.82 12.01
N ILE A 273 12.75 -5.60 11.83
CA ILE A 273 13.57 -4.94 12.84
C ILE A 273 13.03 -3.53 13.13
N LEU A 274 12.70 -2.77 12.09
CA LEU A 274 12.16 -1.42 12.24
C LEU A 274 10.79 -1.42 12.94
N LEU A 275 9.96 -2.44 12.73
CA LEU A 275 8.66 -2.58 13.36
C LEU A 275 8.77 -2.81 14.87
N PHE A 276 9.76 -3.60 15.32
CA PHE A 276 9.92 -3.96 16.74
C PHE A 276 10.83 -3.00 17.53
N VAL A 277 11.80 -2.36 16.86
CA VAL A 277 12.82 -1.52 17.51
C VAL A 277 12.66 -0.04 17.13
N GLY A 278 11.95 0.24 16.04
CA GLY A 278 11.77 1.59 15.53
C GLY A 278 10.84 2.46 16.40
N PRO A 279 10.83 3.76 16.12
CA PRO A 279 9.95 4.67 16.83
C PRO A 279 8.48 4.45 16.44
N ASP A 280 7.59 4.54 17.43
CA ASP A 280 6.14 4.33 17.23
C ASP A 280 5.51 5.27 16.18
N THR A 281 6.14 6.43 15.92
CA THR A 281 5.66 7.41 14.94
C THR A 281 5.54 6.85 13.54
N ILE A 282 6.38 5.86 13.21
CA ILE A 282 6.40 5.22 11.89
C ILE A 282 5.86 3.79 11.92
N PHE A 283 5.25 3.36 13.05
CA PHE A 283 4.73 2.00 13.18
C PHE A 283 3.71 1.67 12.10
N GLY A 284 2.72 2.54 11.84
CA GLY A 284 1.71 2.35 10.80
C GLY A 284 2.31 2.26 9.40
N PHE A 285 3.29 3.13 9.09
CA PHE A 285 4.06 3.10 7.85
C PHE A 285 4.80 1.76 7.69
N THR A 286 5.54 1.35 8.73
CA THR A 286 6.37 0.14 8.69
C THR A 286 5.51 -1.12 8.59
N ALA A 287 4.39 -1.18 9.30
CA ALA A 287 3.44 -2.28 9.23
C ALA A 287 2.81 -2.39 7.84
N ALA A 288 2.39 -1.27 7.25
CA ALA A 288 1.89 -1.23 5.88
C ALA A 288 2.94 -1.73 4.87
N MET A 289 4.16 -1.23 4.97
CA MET A 289 5.27 -1.62 4.10
C MET A 289 5.58 -3.11 4.20
N LEU A 290 5.67 -3.64 5.42
CA LEU A 290 5.94 -5.07 5.65
C LEU A 290 4.85 -5.94 5.02
N LEU A 291 3.59 -5.61 5.26
CA LEU A 291 2.46 -6.31 4.66
C LEU A 291 2.48 -6.18 3.13
N GLY A 292 2.68 -4.98 2.62
CA GLY A 292 2.67 -4.69 1.18
C GLY A 292 3.76 -5.44 0.42
N ILE A 293 4.95 -5.62 1.00
CA ILE A 293 6.02 -6.42 0.38
C ILE A 293 5.62 -7.90 0.32
N VAL A 294 5.03 -8.45 1.40
CA VAL A 294 4.56 -9.84 1.41
C VAL A 294 3.45 -10.06 0.38
N ILE A 295 2.47 -9.16 0.34
CA ILE A 295 1.36 -9.22 -0.62
C ILE A 295 1.89 -9.04 -2.04
N GLY A 296 2.74 -8.04 -2.30
CA GLY A 296 3.30 -7.74 -3.62
C GLY A 296 4.16 -8.88 -4.17
N THR A 297 4.92 -9.57 -3.32
CA THR A 297 5.65 -10.77 -3.73
C THR A 297 4.71 -11.91 -4.09
N PHE A 298 3.62 -12.09 -3.34
CA PHE A 298 2.59 -13.09 -3.67
C PHE A 298 1.86 -12.72 -4.96
N SER A 299 1.42 -11.48 -5.10
CA SER A 299 0.59 -11.02 -6.22
C SER A 299 1.36 -11.03 -7.54
N SER A 300 2.67 -10.75 -7.53
CA SER A 300 3.51 -10.81 -8.73
C SER A 300 3.62 -12.22 -9.33
N PHE A 301 3.46 -13.29 -8.53
CA PHE A 301 3.48 -14.67 -9.04
C PHE A 301 2.07 -15.22 -9.30
N TYR A 302 1.13 -15.00 -8.38
CA TYR A 302 -0.15 -15.68 -8.37
C TYR A 302 -1.31 -14.87 -8.93
N ILE A 303 -1.16 -13.55 -9.10
CA ILE A 303 -2.20 -12.68 -9.67
C ILE A 303 -1.78 -12.21 -11.06
N SER A 304 -0.58 -11.66 -11.22
CA SER A 304 -0.14 -11.09 -12.50
C SER A 304 -0.05 -12.14 -13.61
N ASN A 305 0.49 -13.32 -13.31
CA ASN A 305 0.74 -14.38 -14.28
C ASN A 305 -0.53 -15.02 -14.86
N PRO A 306 -1.55 -15.42 -14.06
CA PRO A 306 -2.81 -15.91 -14.60
C PRO A 306 -3.55 -14.91 -15.48
N VAL A 307 -3.43 -13.62 -15.21
CA VAL A 307 -4.04 -12.56 -16.05
C VAL A 307 -3.47 -12.60 -17.46
N LEU A 308 -2.16 -12.84 -17.63
CA LEU A 308 -1.55 -12.98 -18.97
C LEU A 308 -2.13 -14.16 -19.76
N ILE A 309 -2.41 -15.28 -19.08
CA ILE A 309 -3.03 -16.45 -19.72
C ILE A 309 -4.45 -16.11 -20.19
N TRP A 310 -5.24 -15.42 -19.34
CA TRP A 310 -6.59 -15.01 -19.71
C TRP A 310 -6.62 -14.00 -20.86
N LEU A 311 -5.62 -13.13 -20.93
CA LEU A 311 -5.46 -12.18 -22.02
C LEU A 311 -4.83 -12.82 -23.28
N LYS A 312 -4.63 -14.16 -23.27
CA LYS A 312 -4.11 -14.94 -24.40
C LYS A 312 -2.77 -14.41 -24.92
N VAL A 313 -1.88 -14.02 -24.01
CA VAL A 313 -0.50 -13.69 -24.38
C VAL A 313 0.16 -14.93 -24.98
N GLY A 314 0.85 -14.78 -26.09
CA GLY A 314 1.52 -15.88 -26.77
C GLY A 314 2.66 -15.40 -27.66
N PRO A 315 3.39 -16.32 -28.30
CA PRO A 315 4.51 -15.99 -29.17
C PRO A 315 4.13 -15.04 -30.32
N ASP A 316 2.88 -15.12 -30.77
CA ASP A 316 2.36 -14.29 -31.87
C ASP A 316 2.01 -12.87 -31.46
N SER A 317 1.91 -12.60 -30.15
CA SER A 317 1.67 -11.24 -29.61
C SER A 317 2.81 -10.27 -29.91
N PHE A 318 3.98 -10.77 -30.34
CA PHE A 318 5.17 -9.99 -30.66
C PHE A 318 5.50 -9.98 -32.15
N VAL A 319 4.67 -10.62 -32.99
CA VAL A 319 4.86 -10.61 -34.44
C VAL A 319 4.14 -9.38 -34.99
N PRO A 320 4.82 -8.48 -35.72
CA PRO A 320 4.15 -7.40 -36.42
C PRO A 320 3.04 -7.98 -37.32
N THR A 321 1.84 -7.43 -37.22
CA THR A 321 0.72 -7.85 -38.05
C THR A 321 1.16 -7.80 -39.50
N ALA A 322 0.80 -8.81 -40.29
CA ALA A 322 1.26 -9.01 -41.70
C ALA A 322 1.07 -7.77 -42.61
N GLU A 323 0.19 -6.84 -42.23
CA GLU A 323 0.00 -5.56 -42.92
C GLU A 323 1.22 -4.62 -42.81
N ALA A 324 1.96 -4.64 -41.72
CA ALA A 324 3.20 -3.85 -41.59
C ALA A 324 4.33 -4.42 -42.47
N SER A 325 4.37 -5.74 -42.63
CA SER A 325 5.39 -6.44 -43.48
C SER A 325 5.12 -6.33 -44.99
N VAL A 326 3.89 -6.06 -45.39
CA VAL A 326 3.53 -5.83 -46.78
C VAL A 326 3.93 -4.43 -47.22
N ASN A 327 3.81 -3.43 -46.35
CA ASN A 327 4.25 -2.06 -46.66
C ASN A 327 5.77 -1.92 -46.75
N GLU A 328 6.54 -2.67 -45.96
CA GLU A 328 8.02 -2.68 -46.10
C GLU A 328 8.50 -3.36 -47.41
N ARG A 329 7.77 -4.36 -47.91
CA ARG A 329 8.11 -5.03 -49.19
C ARG A 329 7.73 -4.21 -50.41
N ASN A 330 6.86 -3.21 -50.26
CA ASN A 330 6.42 -2.36 -51.38
C ASN A 330 7.23 -1.06 -51.51
N VAL A 331 8.21 -0.83 -50.66
CA VAL A 331 9.21 0.23 -50.89
C VAL A 331 10.10 -0.28 -52.05
N LYS A 332 9.78 0.13 -53.27
CA LYS A 332 10.65 -0.08 -54.41
C LYS A 332 12.03 0.50 -54.10
N PRO A 333 13.13 -0.23 -54.34
CA PRO A 333 14.44 0.40 -54.29
C PRO A 333 14.47 1.49 -55.36
N GLU A 334 14.67 2.74 -54.90
CA GLU A 334 14.93 3.85 -55.81
C GLU A 334 16.15 3.49 -56.68
N GLY A 335 15.91 3.43 -57.99
CA GLY A 335 16.89 3.01 -58.93
C GLY A 335 18.13 3.87 -58.89
N PHE A 336 19.27 3.20 -58.88
CA PHE A 336 20.53 3.77 -59.33
C PHE A 336 20.32 4.27 -60.75
N VAL A 337 20.30 5.59 -60.91
CA VAL A 337 20.44 6.23 -62.23
C VAL A 337 21.93 6.35 -62.48
N ASN A 338 22.37 5.69 -63.59
CA ASN A 338 23.72 5.81 -64.15
C ASN A 338 24.09 7.23 -64.50
#